data_6791fda28db4e3dc095f1569c7cb5cc8
#
_entry.id   6791fda28db4e3dc095f1569c7cb5cc8
#
_cell.length_a   1.000
_cell.length_b   1.000
_cell.length_c   1.000
_cell.angle_alpha   90.00
_cell.angle_beta   90.00
_cell.angle_gamma   90.00
#
_symmetry.space_group_name_H-M   'P 1'
#
loop_
_entity.id
_entity.type
_entity.pdbx_description
1 polymer ?
#
loop_
_entity_poly.entity_id
_entity_poly.type
_entity_poly.pdbx_seq_one_letter_code
_entity_poly.pdbx_strand_id
1 'polypeptide(L)'
;MYYKISTSAANSNLTLAGAQDNGTHLKNNTWSRVGGGDGMDNGIAGSDAMVMYRSIYYGDFDKSVNGGGSFNAPFNLPPSGNGNWVTPFVVSVINANTLYAGFEKLWKSSNAGSSFSATTTTGIWGSNKIDVIAEAPSNASVLYVGINQRV
;
A
#
# COMPACT_ATOMS: atom_id res chain seq x y z
N MET A 1 6.60 -12.64 -12.08
CA MET A 1 5.32 -11.89 -12.28
C MET A 1 5.34 -10.65 -11.41
N TYR A 2 4.82 -9.51 -11.88
CA TYR A 2 4.62 -8.32 -11.05
C TYR A 2 3.21 -8.32 -10.48
N TYR A 3 3.08 -8.04 -9.18
CA TYR A 3 1.79 -7.88 -8.51
C TYR A 3 1.28 -6.43 -8.60
N LYS A 4 2.18 -5.47 -8.41
CA LYS A 4 1.83 -4.04 -8.43
C LYS A 4 2.98 -3.21 -9.00
N ILE A 5 2.62 -2.18 -9.74
CA ILE A 5 3.54 -1.13 -10.19
C ILE A 5 2.94 0.22 -9.80
N SER A 6 3.74 1.06 -9.16
CA SER A 6 3.39 2.44 -8.79
C SER A 6 4.41 3.41 -9.33
N THR A 7 3.93 4.51 -9.89
CA THR A 7 4.77 5.60 -10.40
C THR A 7 4.60 6.84 -9.52
N SER A 8 5.62 7.66 -9.45
CA SER A 8 5.56 8.92 -8.72
C SER A 8 4.93 10.02 -9.56
N ALA A 9 3.96 10.73 -9.00
CA ALA A 9 3.41 11.95 -9.62
C ALA A 9 4.40 13.13 -9.53
N ALA A 10 5.28 13.14 -8.52
CA ALA A 10 6.26 14.20 -8.31
C ALA A 10 7.56 14.00 -9.10
N ASN A 11 7.87 12.77 -9.54
CA ASN A 11 9.07 12.45 -10.30
C ASN A 11 8.83 11.28 -11.24
N SER A 12 8.69 11.55 -12.53
CA SER A 12 8.40 10.55 -13.57
C SER A 12 9.48 9.47 -13.75
N ASN A 13 10.69 9.67 -13.22
CA ASN A 13 11.77 8.68 -13.27
C ASN A 13 11.62 7.59 -12.20
N LEU A 14 10.76 7.82 -11.21
CA LEU A 14 10.57 6.88 -10.11
C LEU A 14 9.40 5.92 -10.37
N THR A 15 9.71 4.64 -10.30
CA THR A 15 8.74 3.55 -10.38
C THR A 15 9.08 2.51 -9.32
N LEU A 16 8.09 2.12 -8.54
CA LEU A 16 8.20 1.04 -7.56
C LEU A 16 7.40 -0.16 -8.07
N ALA A 17 7.99 -1.35 -8.01
CA ALA A 17 7.37 -2.56 -8.53
C ALA A 17 7.57 -3.75 -7.58
N GLY A 18 6.48 -4.39 -7.19
CA GLY A 18 6.48 -5.62 -6.40
C GLY A 18 6.44 -6.84 -7.31
N ALA A 19 7.38 -7.76 -7.14
CA ALA A 19 7.54 -8.94 -7.99
C ALA A 19 7.58 -10.24 -7.17
N GLN A 20 6.86 -11.25 -7.66
CA GLN A 20 6.89 -12.59 -7.08
C GLN A 20 8.32 -13.15 -7.12
N ASP A 21 8.77 -13.77 -6.04
CA ASP A 21 10.08 -14.40 -5.83
C ASP A 21 11.29 -13.46 -5.97
N ASN A 22 11.06 -12.19 -6.34
CA ASN A 22 12.13 -11.23 -6.64
C ASN A 22 12.10 -9.98 -5.77
N GLY A 23 11.11 -9.84 -4.89
CA GLY A 23 10.98 -8.73 -3.96
C GLY A 23 10.50 -7.44 -4.61
N THR A 24 10.78 -6.32 -3.96
CA THR A 24 10.41 -4.99 -4.45
C THR A 24 11.58 -4.33 -5.15
N HIS A 25 11.32 -3.77 -6.33
CA HIS A 25 12.30 -3.07 -7.16
C HIS A 25 11.93 -1.59 -7.28
N LEU A 26 12.94 -0.75 -7.23
CA LEU A 26 12.84 0.68 -7.48
C LEU A 26 13.60 1.03 -8.75
N LYS A 27 12.94 1.73 -9.67
CA LYS A 27 13.57 2.40 -10.79
C LYS A 27 13.81 3.86 -10.42
N ASN A 28 15.08 4.28 -10.49
CA ASN A 28 15.53 5.66 -10.46
C ASN A 28 16.70 5.75 -11.45
N ASN A 29 16.41 6.07 -12.71
CA ASN A 29 17.28 5.89 -13.88
C ASN A 29 17.58 4.41 -14.18
N THR A 30 18.07 3.65 -13.21
CA THR A 30 18.31 2.20 -13.28
C THR A 30 17.42 1.46 -12.27
N TRP A 31 17.22 0.17 -12.51
CA TRP A 31 16.51 -0.70 -11.57
C TRP A 31 17.44 -1.20 -10.47
N SER A 32 16.97 -1.14 -9.24
CA SER A 32 17.61 -1.73 -8.07
C SER A 32 16.60 -2.49 -7.22
N ARG A 33 17.04 -3.59 -6.60
CA ARG A 33 16.21 -4.31 -5.63
C ARG A 33 16.29 -3.60 -4.29
N VAL A 34 15.14 -3.20 -3.76
CA VAL A 34 15.00 -2.48 -2.48
C VAL A 34 14.28 -3.28 -1.41
N GLY A 35 13.87 -4.50 -1.72
CA GLY A 35 13.23 -5.42 -0.77
C GLY A 35 13.37 -6.87 -1.17
N GLY A 36 13.36 -7.76 -0.18
CA GLY A 36 13.38 -9.22 -0.35
C GLY A 36 11.98 -9.85 -0.33
N GLY A 37 11.95 -11.18 -0.32
CA GLY A 37 10.70 -11.97 -0.32
C GLY A 37 9.90 -11.83 -1.61
N ASP A 38 8.58 -11.99 -1.51
CA ASP A 38 7.65 -11.63 -2.58
C ASP A 38 7.24 -10.17 -2.41
N GLY A 39 7.66 -9.32 -3.34
CA GLY A 39 7.18 -7.94 -3.36
C GLY A 39 5.73 -7.89 -3.80
N MET A 40 4.86 -7.36 -2.95
CA MET A 40 3.41 -7.31 -3.17
C MET A 40 2.94 -5.90 -3.54
N ASP A 41 1.95 -5.38 -2.82
CA ASP A 41 1.43 -4.03 -3.04
C ASP A 41 2.47 -2.98 -2.62
N ASN A 42 2.41 -1.82 -3.26
CA ASN A 42 3.35 -0.73 -3.03
C ASN A 42 2.73 0.62 -3.42
N GLY A 43 3.37 1.71 -3.02
CA GLY A 43 2.93 3.05 -3.36
C GLY A 43 4.01 4.10 -3.15
N ILE A 44 3.92 5.19 -3.90
CA ILE A 44 4.76 6.38 -3.74
C ILE A 44 3.83 7.54 -3.42
N ALA A 45 4.16 8.35 -2.40
CA ALA A 45 3.32 9.50 -2.03
C ALA A 45 3.29 10.53 -3.16
N GLY A 46 2.09 11.03 -3.47
CA GLY A 46 1.89 11.86 -4.65
C GLY A 46 2.60 13.22 -4.59
N SER A 47 2.75 13.81 -3.39
CA SER A 47 3.39 15.12 -3.19
C SER A 47 4.85 15.03 -2.76
N ASP A 48 5.34 13.85 -2.38
CA ASP A 48 6.70 13.66 -1.88
C ASP A 48 7.26 12.31 -2.33
N ALA A 49 8.07 12.35 -3.38
CA ALA A 49 8.72 11.18 -3.94
C ALA A 49 9.74 10.49 -3.00
N MET A 50 10.10 11.12 -1.87
CA MET A 50 10.94 10.51 -0.85
C MET A 50 10.18 9.52 0.02
N VAL A 51 8.83 9.64 0.07
CA VAL A 51 7.98 8.77 0.88
C VAL A 51 7.41 7.64 0.02
N MET A 52 7.80 6.42 0.36
CA MET A 52 7.41 5.21 -0.35
C MET A 52 6.95 4.14 0.63
N TYR A 53 6.07 3.27 0.14
CA TYR A 53 5.53 2.13 0.88
C TYR A 53 5.69 0.87 0.05
N ARG A 54 5.98 -0.23 0.71
CA ARG A 54 6.01 -1.56 0.09
C ARG A 54 5.42 -2.57 1.04
N SER A 55 4.99 -3.70 0.52
CA SER A 55 4.61 -4.85 1.35
C SER A 55 5.23 -6.13 0.86
N ILE A 56 5.33 -7.09 1.75
CA ILE A 56 5.42 -8.51 1.46
C ILE A 56 4.05 -9.15 1.73
N TYR A 57 3.96 -10.46 1.63
CA TYR A 57 2.72 -11.23 1.77
C TYR A 57 1.99 -10.94 3.10
N TYR A 58 0.67 -11.10 3.08
CA TYR A 58 -0.25 -10.98 4.23
C TYR A 58 -0.31 -9.61 4.90
N GLY A 59 0.13 -8.55 4.19
CA GLY A 59 0.01 -7.18 4.66
C GLY A 59 1.07 -6.78 5.69
N ASP A 60 2.26 -7.33 5.55
CA ASP A 60 3.45 -6.84 6.23
C ASP A 60 4.03 -5.67 5.42
N PHE A 61 3.86 -4.46 5.92
CA PHE A 61 4.19 -3.22 5.22
C PHE A 61 5.38 -2.50 5.85
N ASP A 62 6.22 -1.97 4.98
CA ASP A 62 7.34 -1.12 5.31
C ASP A 62 7.21 0.27 4.69
N LYS A 63 7.82 1.27 5.33
CA LYS A 63 7.86 2.67 4.88
C LYS A 63 9.28 3.17 4.71
N SER A 64 9.53 3.86 3.61
CA SER A 64 10.72 4.69 3.38
C SER A 64 10.37 6.17 3.47
N VAL A 65 11.31 6.98 3.94
CA VAL A 65 11.24 8.45 3.92
C VAL A 65 12.51 9.06 3.28
N ASN A 66 13.27 8.24 2.57
CA ASN A 66 14.53 8.63 1.93
C ASN A 66 14.63 8.14 0.48
N GLY A 67 13.50 8.12 -0.22
CA GLY A 67 13.45 7.77 -1.64
C GLY A 67 13.77 6.30 -1.94
N GLY A 68 13.45 5.40 -1.01
CA GLY A 68 13.69 3.97 -1.16
C GLY A 68 15.10 3.51 -0.76
N GLY A 69 15.92 4.39 -0.19
CA GLY A 69 17.25 4.04 0.30
C GLY A 69 17.23 3.08 1.50
N SER A 70 16.18 3.17 2.32
CA SER A 70 15.85 2.20 3.36
C SER A 70 14.36 2.21 3.63
N PHE A 71 13.82 1.08 4.12
CA PHE A 71 12.41 0.89 4.47
C PHE A 71 12.29 0.51 5.95
N ASN A 72 12.65 1.43 6.83
CA ASN A 72 12.66 1.24 8.28
C ASN A 72 12.00 2.40 9.05
N ALA A 73 11.31 3.29 8.35
CA ALA A 73 10.56 4.36 9.00
C ALA A 73 9.32 3.79 9.71
N PRO A 74 8.88 4.40 10.82
CA PRO A 74 7.72 3.93 11.58
C PRO A 74 6.48 3.81 10.69
N PHE A 75 5.84 2.63 10.75
CA PHE A 75 4.60 2.33 10.06
C PHE A 75 3.74 1.43 10.95
N ASN A 76 2.71 2.01 11.55
CA ASN A 76 1.94 1.36 12.62
C ASN A 76 0.57 0.91 12.12
N LEU A 77 0.57 -0.02 11.14
CA LEU A 77 -0.66 -0.62 10.62
C LEU A 77 -1.01 -1.91 11.41
N PRO A 78 -2.05 -1.91 12.22
CA PRO A 78 -2.65 -3.12 12.74
C PRO A 78 -3.73 -3.62 11.75
N PRO A 79 -3.90 -4.91 11.56
CA PRO A 79 -3.21 -6.08 12.06
C PRO A 79 -2.17 -6.60 11.03
N SER A 80 -0.89 -6.33 11.27
CA SER A 80 0.19 -6.86 10.41
C SER A 80 0.13 -8.41 10.31
N GLY A 81 0.43 -8.94 9.12
CA GLY A 81 0.52 -10.38 8.89
C GLY A 81 -0.81 -11.13 8.78
N ASN A 82 -1.96 -10.46 8.81
CA ASN A 82 -3.28 -11.08 8.74
C ASN A 82 -4.13 -10.63 7.53
N GLY A 83 -3.50 -10.09 6.50
CA GLY A 83 -4.14 -9.70 5.25
C GLY A 83 -4.35 -10.85 4.28
N ASN A 84 -4.81 -10.55 3.08
CA ASN A 84 -4.75 -11.46 1.95
C ASN A 84 -3.31 -11.68 1.49
N TRP A 85 -3.06 -12.69 0.68
CA TRP A 85 -1.74 -12.93 0.07
C TRP A 85 -1.17 -11.64 -0.54
N VAL A 86 -1.95 -10.95 -1.36
CA VAL A 86 -1.73 -9.55 -1.75
C VAL A 86 -2.74 -8.71 -0.97
N THR A 87 -2.31 -8.04 0.06
CA THR A 87 -3.16 -7.15 0.86
C THR A 87 -3.28 -5.81 0.15
N PRO A 88 -4.49 -5.35 -0.22
CA PRO A 88 -4.64 -4.13 -0.98
C PRO A 88 -4.29 -2.90 -0.15
N PHE A 89 -3.54 -1.99 -0.77
CA PHE A 89 -3.06 -0.75 -0.17
C PHE A 89 -3.16 0.40 -1.17
N VAL A 90 -3.65 1.54 -0.71
CA VAL A 90 -3.79 2.76 -1.53
C VAL A 90 -3.16 3.93 -0.81
N VAL A 91 -2.27 4.62 -1.51
CA VAL A 91 -1.87 5.99 -1.17
C VAL A 91 -2.85 6.92 -1.86
N SER A 92 -3.51 7.79 -1.11
CA SER A 92 -4.50 8.71 -1.67
C SER A 92 -3.87 9.63 -2.73
N VAL A 93 -4.56 9.74 -3.87
CA VAL A 93 -4.15 10.66 -4.94
C VAL A 93 -4.52 12.12 -4.62
N ILE A 94 -5.41 12.33 -3.65
CA ILE A 94 -5.89 13.66 -3.25
C ILE A 94 -5.06 14.22 -2.09
N ASN A 95 -4.70 13.35 -1.14
CA ASN A 95 -3.92 13.75 0.05
C ASN A 95 -2.85 12.70 0.35
N ALA A 96 -1.60 13.02 0.05
CA ALA A 96 -0.46 12.11 0.20
C ALA A 96 -0.21 11.60 1.63
N ASN A 97 -0.77 12.23 2.66
CA ASN A 97 -0.72 11.75 4.03
C ASN A 97 -1.82 10.74 4.35
N THR A 98 -2.77 10.54 3.44
CA THR A 98 -3.88 9.61 3.62
C THR A 98 -3.57 8.27 2.94
N LEU A 99 -3.72 7.19 3.71
CA LEU A 99 -3.48 5.83 3.28
C LEU A 99 -4.69 4.97 3.63
N TYR A 100 -4.95 3.96 2.80
CA TYR A 100 -5.96 2.94 3.07
C TYR A 100 -5.36 1.55 2.92
N ALA A 101 -5.72 0.64 3.82
CA ALA A 101 -5.31 -0.76 3.77
C ALA A 101 -6.49 -1.68 4.05
N GLY A 102 -6.61 -2.75 3.26
CA GLY A 102 -7.73 -3.69 3.30
C GLY A 102 -7.36 -4.99 3.99
N PHE A 103 -7.99 -5.25 5.13
CA PHE A 103 -7.99 -6.51 5.86
C PHE A 103 -9.44 -7.02 6.00
N GLU A 104 -9.82 -7.60 7.14
CA GLU A 104 -11.22 -7.80 7.52
C GLU A 104 -11.96 -6.48 7.77
N LYS A 105 -11.20 -5.41 7.96
CA LYS A 105 -11.66 -4.02 8.06
C LYS A 105 -10.91 -3.15 7.09
N LEU A 106 -11.52 -2.06 6.71
CA LEU A 106 -10.81 -0.98 6.03
C LEU A 106 -10.11 -0.11 7.08
N TRP A 107 -8.82 0.00 6.97
CA TRP A 107 -7.98 0.84 7.81
C TRP A 107 -7.59 2.12 7.07
N LYS A 108 -7.62 3.24 7.79
CA LYS A 108 -7.24 4.56 7.28
C LYS A 108 -6.18 5.18 8.17
N SER A 109 -5.15 5.73 7.54
CA SER A 109 -4.23 6.69 8.14
C SER A 109 -4.49 8.07 7.55
N SER A 110 -4.30 9.13 8.34
CA SER A 110 -4.29 10.54 7.88
C SER A 110 -2.95 11.22 8.19
N ASN A 111 -1.93 10.44 8.59
CA ASN A 111 -0.62 10.92 9.02
C ASN A 111 0.52 10.07 8.45
N ALA A 112 0.39 9.71 7.18
CA ALA A 112 1.39 8.97 6.42
C ALA A 112 1.83 7.65 7.09
N GLY A 113 0.89 6.93 7.73
CA GLY A 113 1.14 5.62 8.33
C GLY A 113 1.67 5.67 9.77
N SER A 114 1.76 6.83 10.40
CA SER A 114 2.17 6.93 11.80
C SER A 114 1.13 6.34 12.77
N SER A 115 -0.14 6.35 12.37
CA SER A 115 -1.23 5.63 13.03
C SER A 115 -2.35 5.31 12.06
N PHE A 116 -3.13 4.28 12.36
CA PHE A 116 -4.29 3.87 11.60
C PHE A 116 -5.51 3.71 12.51
N SER A 117 -6.68 3.94 11.96
CA SER A 117 -7.97 3.64 12.59
C SER A 117 -8.85 2.85 11.63
N ALA A 118 -9.65 1.93 12.17
CA ALA A 118 -10.64 1.23 11.36
C ALA A 118 -11.77 2.19 10.98
N THR A 119 -12.10 2.26 9.70
CA THR A 119 -13.18 3.12 9.18
C THR A 119 -14.49 2.36 9.06
N THR A 120 -14.44 1.03 9.15
CA THR A 120 -15.60 0.17 9.07
C THR A 120 -15.74 -0.65 10.34
N THR A 121 -16.98 -0.85 10.77
CA THR A 121 -17.30 -1.81 11.82
C THR A 121 -17.18 -3.24 11.28
N THR A 122 -16.88 -4.19 12.16
CA THR A 122 -16.95 -5.62 11.83
C THR A 122 -18.34 -5.98 11.32
N GLY A 123 -18.44 -6.79 10.28
CA GLY A 123 -19.69 -7.42 9.88
C GLY A 123 -20.30 -6.93 8.58
N ILE A 124 -19.78 -5.90 7.92
CA ILE A 124 -20.31 -5.50 6.60
C ILE A 124 -20.13 -6.63 5.58
N TRP A 125 -19.03 -7.39 5.69
CA TRP A 125 -18.70 -8.54 4.82
C TRP A 125 -18.27 -9.80 5.60
N GLY A 126 -18.69 -9.91 6.89
CA GLY A 126 -18.35 -11.06 7.74
C GLY A 126 -16.85 -11.13 8.06
N SER A 127 -16.29 -12.34 7.95
CA SER A 127 -14.84 -12.59 8.11
C SER A 127 -14.07 -12.52 6.80
N ASN A 128 -14.72 -12.11 5.70
CA ASN A 128 -14.03 -11.96 4.42
C ASN A 128 -13.07 -10.77 4.48
N LYS A 129 -11.96 -10.91 3.75
CA LYS A 129 -10.97 -9.85 3.64
C LYS A 129 -11.23 -9.02 2.39
N ILE A 130 -10.78 -7.78 2.43
CA ILE A 130 -10.83 -6.87 1.29
C ILE A 130 -9.77 -7.30 0.28
N ASP A 131 -10.16 -7.41 -1.00
CA ASP A 131 -9.27 -7.78 -2.10
C ASP A 131 -8.85 -6.58 -2.95
N VAL A 132 -9.67 -5.54 -2.98
CA VAL A 132 -9.38 -4.34 -3.77
C VAL A 132 -9.92 -3.09 -3.10
N ILE A 133 -9.18 -2.00 -3.22
CA ILE A 133 -9.57 -0.65 -2.79
C ILE A 133 -9.27 0.31 -3.93
N ALA A 134 -10.19 1.21 -4.21
CA ALA A 134 -9.98 2.35 -5.11
C ALA A 134 -10.57 3.62 -4.50
N GLU A 135 -9.80 4.70 -4.50
CA GLU A 135 -10.26 6.03 -4.14
C GLU A 135 -10.80 6.74 -5.39
N ALA A 136 -11.94 7.40 -5.27
CA ALA A 136 -12.43 8.25 -6.34
C ALA A 136 -11.48 9.47 -6.51
N PRO A 137 -10.90 9.68 -7.70
CA PRO A 137 -9.85 10.69 -7.88
C PRO A 137 -10.33 12.13 -7.70
N SER A 138 -11.64 12.36 -7.75
CA SER A 138 -12.25 13.68 -7.59
C SER A 138 -12.92 13.91 -6.22
N ASN A 139 -12.99 12.88 -5.36
CA ASN A 139 -13.67 12.97 -4.07
C ASN A 139 -13.08 12.02 -3.03
N ALA A 140 -12.27 12.54 -2.13
CA ALA A 140 -11.62 11.79 -1.05
C ALA A 140 -12.60 11.12 -0.04
N SER A 141 -13.88 11.46 -0.10
CA SER A 141 -14.92 10.84 0.75
C SER A 141 -15.52 9.58 0.12
N VAL A 142 -15.16 9.25 -1.12
CA VAL A 142 -15.69 8.10 -1.84
C VAL A 142 -14.60 7.07 -2.06
N LEU A 143 -14.83 5.89 -1.51
CA LEU A 143 -13.98 4.71 -1.67
C LEU A 143 -14.81 3.55 -2.21
N TYR A 144 -14.25 2.83 -3.15
CA TYR A 144 -14.77 1.56 -3.65
C TYR A 144 -13.96 0.43 -3.03
N VAL A 145 -14.64 -0.55 -2.48
CA VAL A 145 -14.05 -1.72 -1.83
C VAL A 145 -14.67 -2.97 -2.41
N GLY A 146 -13.83 -3.88 -2.86
CA GLY A 146 -14.26 -5.20 -3.35
C GLY A 146 -13.77 -6.30 -2.41
N ILE A 147 -14.62 -7.31 -2.22
CA ILE A 147 -14.32 -8.54 -1.50
C ILE A 147 -14.59 -9.72 -2.40
N ASN A 148 -13.78 -10.75 -2.32
CA ASN A 148 -14.03 -11.99 -3.03
C ASN A 148 -14.79 -12.94 -2.10
N GLN A 149 -16.10 -13.02 -2.27
CA GLN A 149 -16.89 -14.09 -1.64
C GLN A 149 -16.63 -15.37 -2.46
N ARG A 150 -15.77 -16.24 -1.97
CA ARG A 150 -15.74 -17.61 -2.47
C ARG A 150 -17.03 -18.30 -2.01
N VAL A 151 -17.90 -18.57 -2.96
CA VAL A 151 -19.09 -19.40 -2.80
C VAL A 151 -18.67 -20.87 -2.68
#